data_c11be0f49fea7366ef6ba77229b7a2d9
#
_entry.id   c11be0f49fea7366ef6ba77229b7a2d9
#
_cell.length_a   1.000
_cell.length_b   1.000
_cell.length_c   1.000
_cell.angle_alpha   90.00
_cell.angle_beta   90.00
_cell.angle_gamma   90.00
#
_symmetry.space_group_name_H-M   'P 1'
#
loop_
_entity.id
_entity.type
_entity.pdbx_description
1 polymer ?
#
loop_
_entity_poly.entity_id
_entity_poly.type
_entity_poly.pdbx_seq_one_letter_code
_entity_poly.pdbx_strand_id
1 'polypeptide(L)'
;EITTRLVGSEMCIRDRPYLQELAKYAPYYISAYPNAGLPNSFGTYDETPDKMAQHVKPFVEEGLVNIIGGCCGTTPAHISRYPELVKGAKPHIPALKPDCLWLSGLELLEVKPENNFVNVGERCNVAGSRKFLRLIKEGSYEEALTIARKQVEDGAQVIDINMDDGMLDAVKEMKTFLNLIASEPDIARVPVMIDSSKWEVIEEGLMCVQGKSIVNSISLKEGEEVFLKHAARIKQLGAAAVVMAFDEKGQADTYERKIEICERAYRLLIEKIDFNLQDIIFDPNVLAIA
;
A
#
# COMPACT_ATOMS: atom_id res chain seq x y z
N GLU A 1 -9.83 10.90 4.30
CA GLU A 1 -10.37 10.44 3.01
C GLU A 1 -9.33 10.64 1.93
N ILE A 2 -8.86 9.56 1.34
CA ILE A 2 -7.87 9.62 0.25
C ILE A 2 -8.65 9.79 -1.04
N THR A 3 -8.51 10.94 -1.68
CA THR A 3 -9.02 11.18 -3.02
C THR A 3 -8.00 10.63 -4.02
N THR A 4 -8.35 9.63 -4.78
CA THR A 4 -7.48 9.12 -5.84
C THR A 4 -7.36 10.18 -6.93
N ARG A 5 -6.17 10.70 -7.14
CA ARG A 5 -5.90 11.74 -8.14
C ARG A 5 -5.16 11.14 -9.33
N LEU A 6 -5.80 11.11 -10.48
CA LEU A 6 -5.13 10.86 -11.73
C LEU A 6 -4.73 12.21 -12.36
N VAL A 7 -3.44 12.46 -12.48
CA VAL A 7 -2.91 13.59 -13.23
C VAL A 7 -2.51 13.06 -14.62
N GLY A 8 -3.40 13.23 -15.58
CA GLY A 8 -3.09 12.90 -16.97
C GLY A 8 -2.03 13.87 -17.53
N SER A 9 -0.88 13.36 -17.90
CA SER A 9 0.13 14.12 -18.65
C SER A 9 -0.08 14.05 -20.16
N GLU A 10 -1.07 13.28 -20.62
CA GLU A 10 -1.36 13.05 -22.03
C GLU A 10 -2.87 13.20 -22.32
N MET A 11 -3.25 13.16 -23.60
CA MET A 11 -4.61 13.45 -24.06
C MET A 11 -5.71 12.64 -23.33
N CYS A 12 -6.82 13.29 -23.00
CA CYS A 12 -8.00 12.71 -22.33
C CYS A 12 -8.46 11.35 -22.92
N ILE A 13 -8.22 11.09 -24.20
CA ILE A 13 -8.56 9.81 -24.87
C ILE A 13 -7.75 8.65 -24.25
N ARG A 14 -6.51 8.89 -23.81
CA ARG A 14 -5.67 7.87 -23.18
C ARG A 14 -6.01 7.67 -21.71
N ASP A 15 -6.56 8.68 -21.04
CA ASP A 15 -6.90 8.62 -19.62
C ASP A 15 -8.16 7.80 -19.36
N ARG A 16 -9.08 7.70 -20.34
CA ARG A 16 -10.37 7.01 -20.18
C ARG A 16 -10.26 5.55 -19.72
N PRO A 17 -9.40 4.69 -20.32
CA PRO A 17 -9.26 3.30 -19.87
C PRO A 17 -8.80 3.19 -18.42
N TYR A 18 -7.89 4.08 -17.98
CA TYR A 18 -7.43 4.12 -16.59
C TYR A 18 -8.54 4.59 -15.64
N LEU A 19 -9.33 5.58 -16.02
CA LEU A 19 -10.50 6.01 -15.24
C LEU A 19 -11.56 4.92 -15.16
N GLN A 20 -11.80 4.19 -16.24
CA GLN A 20 -12.71 3.05 -16.26
C GLN A 20 -12.26 1.94 -15.33
N GLU A 21 -10.97 1.63 -15.34
CA GLU A 21 -10.39 0.62 -14.44
C GLU A 21 -10.45 1.10 -12.99
N LEU A 22 -10.04 2.34 -12.74
CA LEU A 22 -10.10 2.95 -11.42
C LEU A 22 -11.53 2.97 -10.85
N ALA A 23 -12.53 3.29 -11.68
CA ALA A 23 -13.92 3.36 -11.26
C ALA A 23 -14.51 2.00 -10.82
N LYS A 24 -13.94 0.88 -11.29
CA LYS A 24 -14.37 -0.46 -10.84
C LYS A 24 -13.94 -0.77 -9.42
N TYR A 25 -12.74 -0.30 -9.02
CA TYR A 25 -12.07 -0.77 -7.81
C TYR A 25 -11.93 0.30 -6.73
N ALA A 26 -11.96 1.59 -7.08
CA ALA A 26 -11.71 2.66 -6.10
C ALA A 26 -12.88 2.81 -5.12
N PRO A 27 -12.68 2.54 -3.82
CA PRO A 27 -13.70 2.77 -2.79
C PRO A 27 -13.71 4.24 -2.34
N TYR A 28 -13.24 5.15 -3.19
CA TYR A 28 -13.08 6.58 -2.93
C TYR A 28 -13.58 7.40 -4.11
N TYR A 29 -13.73 8.71 -3.89
CA TYR A 29 -14.05 9.65 -4.97
C TYR A 29 -12.90 9.80 -5.95
N ILE A 30 -13.24 9.89 -7.24
CA ILE A 30 -12.28 9.98 -8.34
C ILE A 30 -12.27 11.41 -8.88
N SER A 31 -11.06 11.95 -9.07
CA SER A 31 -10.84 13.24 -9.69
C SER A 31 -9.98 13.12 -10.95
N ALA A 32 -10.30 13.89 -11.99
CA ALA A 32 -9.55 13.93 -13.23
C ALA A 32 -9.21 15.38 -13.63
N TYR A 33 -7.95 15.63 -13.96
CA TYR A 33 -7.40 16.94 -14.32
C TYR A 33 -6.56 16.84 -15.60
N PRO A 34 -7.17 16.65 -16.77
CA PRO A 34 -6.42 16.52 -18.02
C PRO A 34 -5.74 17.82 -18.42
N ASN A 35 -4.67 17.69 -19.22
CA ASN A 35 -4.06 18.81 -19.90
C ASN A 35 -4.90 19.26 -21.11
N ALA A 36 -4.74 20.50 -21.57
CA ALA A 36 -5.31 21.00 -22.81
C ALA A 36 -4.51 20.49 -24.04
N GLY A 37 -4.43 19.17 -24.18
CA GLY A 37 -3.61 18.48 -25.18
C GLY A 37 -2.15 18.29 -24.75
N LEU A 38 -1.30 17.95 -25.74
CA LEU A 38 0.14 17.85 -25.53
C LEU A 38 0.81 19.18 -25.88
N PRO A 39 1.95 19.54 -25.23
CA PRO A 39 2.70 20.70 -25.60
C PRO A 39 3.24 20.57 -27.04
N ASN A 40 3.11 21.61 -27.84
CA ASN A 40 3.71 21.70 -29.16
C ASN A 40 5.23 21.95 -29.09
N SER A 41 5.89 22.05 -30.23
CA SER A 41 7.34 22.31 -30.33
C SER A 41 7.81 23.62 -29.65
N PHE A 42 6.89 24.53 -29.36
CA PHE A 42 7.16 25.81 -28.65
C PHE A 42 6.79 25.71 -27.15
N GLY A 43 6.36 24.54 -26.66
CA GLY A 43 5.94 24.37 -25.28
C GLY A 43 4.56 24.93 -24.95
N THR A 44 3.78 25.34 -25.96
CA THR A 44 2.40 25.83 -25.79
C THR A 44 1.37 24.72 -26.02
N TYR A 45 0.15 24.93 -25.51
CA TYR A 45 -0.95 23.99 -25.60
C TYR A 45 -2.02 24.54 -26.57
N ASP A 46 -2.40 23.72 -27.56
CA ASP A 46 -3.25 24.17 -28.69
C ASP A 46 -4.67 23.59 -28.63
N GLU A 47 -5.00 22.79 -27.64
CA GLU A 47 -6.33 22.20 -27.50
C GLU A 47 -7.36 23.29 -27.11
N THR A 48 -8.42 23.40 -27.91
CA THR A 48 -9.45 24.40 -27.68
C THR A 48 -10.41 23.99 -26.55
N PRO A 49 -11.10 24.94 -25.86
CA PRO A 49 -12.11 24.65 -24.84
C PRO A 49 -13.18 23.64 -25.29
N ASP A 50 -13.68 23.75 -26.51
CA ASP A 50 -14.72 22.87 -27.02
C ASP A 50 -14.21 21.46 -27.30
N LYS A 51 -12.98 21.34 -27.79
CA LYS A 51 -12.35 20.03 -28.04
C LYS A 51 -12.03 19.32 -26.73
N MET A 52 -11.48 20.01 -25.74
CA MET A 52 -11.25 19.46 -24.40
C MET A 52 -12.54 19.02 -23.74
N ALA A 53 -13.62 19.79 -23.86
CA ALA A 53 -14.93 19.44 -23.35
C ALA A 53 -15.48 18.14 -23.99
N GLN A 54 -15.28 17.96 -25.31
CA GLN A 54 -15.63 16.71 -26.00
C GLN A 54 -14.87 15.49 -25.47
N HIS A 55 -13.59 15.65 -25.13
CA HIS A 55 -12.75 14.59 -24.57
C HIS A 55 -13.12 14.24 -23.14
N VAL A 56 -13.51 15.22 -22.32
CA VAL A 56 -13.93 15.00 -20.91
C VAL A 56 -15.36 14.47 -20.82
N LYS A 57 -16.20 14.74 -21.83
CA LYS A 57 -17.61 14.33 -21.85
C LYS A 57 -17.84 12.85 -21.52
N PRO A 58 -17.09 11.87 -22.09
CA PRO A 58 -17.25 10.45 -21.74
C PRO A 58 -16.99 10.15 -20.25
N PHE A 59 -16.07 10.87 -19.58
CA PHE A 59 -15.81 10.66 -18.15
C PHE A 59 -17.03 10.94 -17.29
N VAL A 60 -17.78 11.98 -17.70
CA VAL A 60 -18.99 12.42 -17.02
C VAL A 60 -20.17 11.53 -17.38
N GLU A 61 -20.38 11.24 -18.67
CA GLU A 61 -21.52 10.44 -19.16
C GLU A 61 -21.47 8.98 -18.65
N GLU A 62 -20.27 8.43 -18.49
CA GLU A 62 -20.05 7.07 -17.94
C GLU A 62 -20.06 7.04 -16.42
N GLY A 63 -20.12 8.17 -15.74
CA GLY A 63 -20.09 8.25 -14.29
C GLY A 63 -18.76 7.79 -13.70
N LEU A 64 -17.63 8.11 -14.36
CA LEU A 64 -16.29 7.66 -13.94
C LEU A 64 -15.65 8.57 -12.89
N VAL A 65 -16.15 9.79 -12.74
CA VAL A 65 -15.50 10.85 -11.92
C VAL A 65 -16.49 11.57 -11.03
N ASN A 66 -15.96 12.15 -9.95
CA ASN A 66 -16.69 13.02 -9.02
C ASN A 66 -16.23 14.47 -9.14
N ILE A 67 -14.99 14.67 -9.51
CA ILE A 67 -14.34 15.98 -9.63
C ILE A 67 -13.65 16.05 -10.98
N ILE A 68 -13.91 17.11 -11.73
CA ILE A 68 -13.23 17.40 -12.99
C ILE A 68 -12.58 18.77 -12.93
N GLY A 69 -11.44 18.89 -13.53
CA GLY A 69 -10.69 20.15 -13.60
C GLY A 69 -9.84 20.21 -14.84
N GLY A 70 -8.77 20.94 -14.77
CA GLY A 70 -7.78 21.03 -15.82
C GLY A 70 -6.39 21.21 -15.24
N CYS A 71 -5.38 20.88 -16.03
CA CYS A 71 -3.97 20.98 -15.69
C CYS A 71 -3.27 21.89 -16.70
N CYS A 72 -2.13 21.49 -17.23
CA CYS A 72 -1.32 22.33 -18.12
C CYS A 72 -2.08 22.78 -19.36
N GLY A 73 -1.94 24.07 -19.69
CA GLY A 73 -2.60 24.70 -20.84
C GLY A 73 -4.09 25.03 -20.66
N THR A 74 -4.72 24.61 -19.54
CA THR A 74 -6.13 24.96 -19.28
C THR A 74 -6.28 26.39 -18.81
N THR A 75 -7.34 27.04 -19.29
CA THR A 75 -7.72 28.41 -18.98
C THR A 75 -9.16 28.45 -18.42
N PRO A 76 -9.60 29.58 -17.85
CA PRO A 76 -11.00 29.75 -17.46
C PRO A 76 -12.01 29.44 -18.56
N ALA A 77 -11.66 29.66 -19.83
CA ALA A 77 -12.51 29.32 -20.98
C ALA A 77 -12.70 27.82 -21.15
N HIS A 78 -11.69 27.00 -20.83
CA HIS A 78 -11.84 25.53 -20.83
C HIS A 78 -12.78 25.09 -19.71
N ILE A 79 -12.54 25.56 -18.49
CA ILE A 79 -13.33 25.17 -17.32
C ILE A 79 -14.80 25.64 -17.47
N SER A 80 -15.04 26.77 -18.11
CA SER A 80 -16.39 27.31 -18.31
C SER A 80 -17.31 26.40 -19.16
N ARG A 81 -16.75 25.40 -19.86
CA ARG A 81 -17.54 24.40 -20.62
C ARG A 81 -18.08 23.26 -19.74
N TYR A 82 -17.49 23.03 -18.57
CA TYR A 82 -17.84 21.88 -17.73
C TYR A 82 -19.22 21.95 -17.06
N PRO A 83 -19.73 23.14 -16.63
CA PRO A 83 -21.08 23.20 -16.03
C PRO A 83 -22.18 22.58 -16.87
N GLU A 84 -22.14 22.74 -18.20
CA GLU A 84 -23.11 22.14 -19.10
C GLU A 84 -22.91 20.61 -19.22
N LEU A 85 -21.65 20.12 -19.17
CA LEU A 85 -21.36 18.69 -19.22
C LEU A 85 -21.86 17.93 -17.99
N VAL A 86 -21.75 18.55 -16.80
CA VAL A 86 -22.13 17.91 -15.55
C VAL A 86 -23.62 18.06 -15.22
N LYS A 87 -24.36 18.83 -15.98
CA LYS A 87 -25.80 19.07 -15.75
C LYS A 87 -26.61 17.80 -15.91
N GLY A 88 -27.11 17.31 -14.77
CA GLY A 88 -27.91 16.06 -14.75
C GLY A 88 -27.07 14.77 -14.84
N ALA A 89 -25.74 14.88 -14.86
CA ALA A 89 -24.87 13.73 -14.86
C ALA A 89 -24.89 12.98 -13.51
N LYS A 90 -24.68 11.67 -13.55
CA LYS A 90 -24.51 10.86 -12.35
C LYS A 90 -23.02 10.79 -12.00
N PRO A 91 -22.60 11.22 -10.80
CA PRO A 91 -21.22 11.11 -10.40
C PRO A 91 -20.83 9.64 -10.18
N HIS A 92 -19.53 9.35 -10.17
CA HIS A 92 -19.03 8.05 -9.76
C HIS A 92 -19.51 7.67 -8.36
N ILE A 93 -19.97 6.42 -8.23
CA ILE A 93 -20.30 5.82 -6.93
C ILE A 93 -19.11 4.98 -6.51
N PRO A 94 -18.44 5.31 -5.39
CA PRO A 94 -17.30 4.54 -4.92
C PRO A 94 -17.59 3.04 -4.84
N ALA A 95 -16.65 2.22 -5.29
CA ALA A 95 -16.76 0.78 -5.23
C ALA A 95 -16.86 0.30 -3.77
N LEU A 96 -17.48 -0.84 -3.54
CA LEU A 96 -17.44 -1.47 -2.24
C LEU A 96 -15.98 -1.88 -1.93
N LYS A 97 -15.59 -1.74 -0.65
CA LYS A 97 -14.31 -2.29 -0.21
C LYS A 97 -14.30 -3.79 -0.47
N PRO A 98 -13.16 -4.36 -0.90
CA PRO A 98 -13.05 -5.79 -1.12
C PRO A 98 -13.29 -6.56 0.17
N ASP A 99 -13.82 -7.77 0.06
CA ASP A 99 -14.04 -8.71 1.17
C ASP A 99 -12.82 -9.61 1.43
N CYS A 100 -11.69 -9.30 0.81
CA CYS A 100 -10.41 -9.99 0.98
C CYS A 100 -9.28 -9.00 1.25
N LEU A 101 -8.16 -9.51 1.73
CA LEU A 101 -6.96 -8.70 1.94
C LEU A 101 -6.33 -8.33 0.59
N TRP A 102 -6.23 -7.05 0.34
CA TRP A 102 -5.45 -6.49 -0.76
C TRP A 102 -4.14 -5.93 -0.24
N LEU A 103 -3.06 -6.36 -0.84
CA LEU A 103 -1.72 -5.85 -0.62
C LEU A 103 -1.16 -5.35 -1.95
N SER A 104 -0.20 -4.46 -1.92
CA SER A 104 0.44 -4.01 -3.16
C SER A 104 1.86 -3.49 -2.93
N GLY A 105 2.73 -3.82 -3.87
CA GLY A 105 3.83 -2.99 -4.28
C GLY A 105 3.38 -2.14 -5.47
N LEU A 106 4.06 -2.26 -6.61
CA LEU A 106 3.59 -1.71 -7.89
C LEU A 106 2.46 -2.57 -8.50
N GLU A 107 2.37 -3.84 -8.10
CA GLU A 107 1.33 -4.76 -8.54
C GLU A 107 0.40 -5.10 -7.36
N LEU A 108 -0.87 -5.41 -7.67
CA LEU A 108 -1.85 -5.85 -6.69
C LEU A 108 -1.65 -7.33 -6.35
N LEU A 109 -1.62 -7.64 -5.06
CA LEU A 109 -1.76 -9.00 -4.53
C LEU A 109 -3.09 -9.11 -3.80
N GLU A 110 -4.03 -9.87 -4.36
CA GLU A 110 -5.28 -10.24 -3.69
C GLU A 110 -5.07 -11.55 -2.92
N VAL A 111 -5.34 -11.55 -1.63
CA VAL A 111 -5.27 -12.75 -0.80
C VAL A 111 -6.66 -13.34 -0.66
N LYS A 112 -6.91 -14.40 -1.40
CA LYS A 112 -8.19 -15.11 -1.51
C LYS A 112 -8.03 -16.61 -1.19
N PRO A 113 -9.10 -17.31 -0.82
CA PRO A 113 -9.04 -18.77 -0.61
C PRO A 113 -8.48 -19.52 -1.81
N GLU A 114 -8.75 -19.06 -3.03
CA GLU A 114 -8.29 -19.70 -4.28
C GLU A 114 -6.77 -19.62 -4.47
N ASN A 115 -6.10 -18.67 -3.82
CA ASN A 115 -4.64 -18.55 -3.87
C ASN A 115 -3.93 -19.64 -3.04
N ASN A 116 -4.63 -20.37 -2.17
CA ASN A 116 -4.12 -21.34 -1.19
C ASN A 116 -3.14 -20.68 -0.20
N PHE A 117 -1.84 -20.60 -0.57
CA PHE A 117 -0.80 -20.01 0.25
C PHE A 117 -0.27 -18.71 -0.38
N VAL A 118 0.12 -17.79 0.48
CA VAL A 118 0.94 -16.64 0.11
C VAL A 118 2.35 -16.90 0.61
N ASN A 119 3.31 -16.92 -0.33
CA ASN A 119 4.71 -17.17 -0.02
C ASN A 119 5.40 -15.86 0.39
N VAL A 120 5.90 -15.82 1.61
CA VAL A 120 6.71 -14.71 2.14
C VAL A 120 8.19 -15.08 2.03
N GLY A 121 8.96 -14.25 1.37
CA GLY A 121 10.41 -14.42 1.23
C GLY A 121 11.13 -13.76 2.41
N GLU A 122 11.86 -14.54 3.21
CA GLU A 122 12.53 -14.10 4.45
C GLU A 122 14.06 -14.05 4.36
N ARG A 123 14.64 -13.91 3.17
CA ARG A 123 16.11 -13.84 3.03
C ARG A 123 16.67 -12.43 3.20
N CYS A 124 15.83 -11.40 3.26
CA CYS A 124 16.19 -10.03 3.62
C CYS A 124 16.01 -9.76 5.13
N ASN A 125 16.20 -10.79 5.95
CA ASN A 125 16.14 -10.74 7.39
C ASN A 125 17.55 -10.95 7.97
N VAL A 126 18.08 -9.93 8.66
CA VAL A 126 19.45 -9.97 9.22
C VAL A 126 19.62 -11.02 10.32
N ALA A 127 18.56 -11.35 11.07
CA ALA A 127 18.58 -12.40 12.08
C ALA A 127 18.58 -13.80 11.45
N GLY A 128 17.89 -13.97 10.31
CA GLY A 128 17.72 -15.27 9.63
C GLY A 128 18.76 -15.55 8.54
N SER A 129 19.49 -14.54 8.04
CA SER A 129 20.42 -14.65 6.92
C SER A 129 21.78 -14.05 7.21
N ARG A 130 22.78 -14.89 7.51
CA ARG A 130 24.15 -14.44 7.75
C ARG A 130 24.76 -13.71 6.56
N LYS A 131 24.41 -14.12 5.33
CA LYS A 131 24.89 -13.45 4.11
C LYS A 131 24.31 -12.04 4.03
N PHE A 132 23.01 -11.89 4.21
CA PHE A 132 22.33 -10.60 4.16
C PHE A 132 22.86 -9.65 5.25
N LEU A 133 22.97 -10.12 6.50
CA LEU A 133 23.57 -9.36 7.61
C LEU A 133 24.96 -8.82 7.27
N ARG A 134 25.82 -9.68 6.72
CA ARG A 134 27.17 -9.25 6.32
C ARG A 134 27.13 -8.13 5.29
N LEU A 135 26.30 -8.28 4.25
CA LEU A 135 26.18 -7.30 3.16
C LEU A 135 25.68 -5.94 3.67
N ILE A 136 24.69 -5.93 4.57
CA ILE A 136 24.21 -4.69 5.20
C ILE A 136 25.31 -4.05 6.04
N LYS A 137 26.03 -4.82 6.87
CA LYS A 137 27.15 -4.30 7.68
C LYS A 137 28.31 -3.72 6.85
N GLU A 138 28.57 -4.28 5.68
CA GLU A 138 29.61 -3.84 4.74
C GLU A 138 29.12 -2.67 3.84
N GLY A 139 27.84 -2.32 3.87
CA GLY A 139 27.24 -1.33 2.97
C GLY A 139 27.12 -1.80 1.51
N SER A 140 27.17 -3.12 1.28
CA SER A 140 27.11 -3.75 -0.05
C SER A 140 25.67 -3.92 -0.50
N TYR A 141 24.92 -2.82 -0.58
CA TYR A 141 23.47 -2.83 -0.84
C TYR A 141 23.13 -3.39 -2.23
N GLU A 142 23.95 -3.14 -3.26
CA GLU A 142 23.73 -3.69 -4.60
C GLU A 142 23.68 -5.23 -4.57
N GLU A 143 24.59 -5.87 -3.83
CA GLU A 143 24.56 -7.31 -3.67
C GLU A 143 23.39 -7.76 -2.77
N ALA A 144 23.02 -6.99 -1.75
CA ALA A 144 21.85 -7.26 -0.92
C ALA A 144 20.55 -7.21 -1.72
N LEU A 145 20.39 -6.26 -2.67
CA LEU A 145 19.25 -6.20 -3.60
C LEU A 145 19.16 -7.44 -4.49
N THR A 146 20.27 -8.08 -4.86
CA THR A 146 20.22 -9.35 -5.61
C THR A 146 19.53 -10.46 -4.84
N ILE A 147 19.62 -10.46 -3.50
CA ILE A 147 18.91 -11.42 -2.63
C ILE A 147 17.40 -11.16 -2.68
N ALA A 148 16.99 -9.89 -2.61
CA ALA A 148 15.58 -9.52 -2.72
C ALA A 148 15.00 -9.90 -4.10
N ARG A 149 15.71 -9.54 -5.18
CA ARG A 149 15.30 -9.87 -6.55
C ARG A 149 15.16 -11.39 -6.75
N LYS A 150 16.13 -12.15 -6.27
CA LYS A 150 16.10 -13.62 -6.36
C LYS A 150 14.86 -14.24 -5.69
N GLN A 151 14.44 -13.71 -4.55
CA GLN A 151 13.23 -14.18 -3.87
C GLN A 151 11.98 -13.95 -4.73
N VAL A 152 11.85 -12.77 -5.35
CA VAL A 152 10.71 -12.46 -6.25
C VAL A 152 10.74 -13.36 -7.49
N GLU A 153 11.90 -13.56 -8.10
CA GLU A 153 12.08 -14.47 -9.24
C GLU A 153 11.73 -15.92 -8.88
N ASP A 154 12.03 -16.34 -7.67
CA ASP A 154 11.71 -17.69 -7.16
C ASP A 154 10.25 -17.84 -6.69
N GLY A 155 9.43 -16.78 -6.83
CA GLY A 155 7.99 -16.84 -6.59
C GLY A 155 7.53 -16.33 -5.21
N ALA A 156 8.35 -15.56 -4.49
CA ALA A 156 7.87 -14.84 -3.32
C ALA A 156 6.83 -13.80 -3.73
N GLN A 157 5.68 -13.81 -3.07
CA GLN A 157 4.58 -12.88 -3.30
C GLN A 157 4.62 -11.68 -2.36
N VAL A 158 5.37 -11.81 -1.26
CA VAL A 158 5.69 -10.76 -0.28
C VAL A 158 7.15 -10.91 0.07
N ILE A 159 7.87 -9.80 0.31
CA ILE A 159 9.24 -9.82 0.84
C ILE A 159 9.21 -9.28 2.28
N ASP A 160 9.67 -10.10 3.21
CA ASP A 160 9.93 -9.71 4.59
C ASP A 160 11.31 -9.05 4.70
N ILE A 161 11.36 -7.90 5.39
CA ILE A 161 12.59 -7.14 5.63
C ILE A 161 12.74 -6.87 7.11
N ASN A 162 13.83 -7.40 7.68
CA ASN A 162 14.21 -7.21 9.07
C ASN A 162 15.64 -6.72 9.18
N MET A 163 15.84 -5.65 9.97
CA MET A 163 17.17 -5.04 10.24
C MET A 163 17.54 -5.09 11.73
N ASP A 164 16.88 -5.95 12.51
CA ASP A 164 17.11 -6.07 13.95
C ASP A 164 18.41 -6.82 14.27
N ASP A 165 19.52 -6.07 14.37
CA ASP A 165 20.80 -6.55 14.86
C ASP A 165 21.38 -5.52 15.84
N GLY A 166 21.99 -5.99 16.93
CA GLY A 166 22.53 -5.10 17.96
C GLY A 166 23.71 -4.22 17.53
N MET A 167 24.28 -4.48 16.36
CA MET A 167 25.42 -3.74 15.79
C MET A 167 25.00 -2.84 14.62
N LEU A 168 23.71 -2.80 14.27
CA LEU A 168 23.16 -1.98 13.20
C LEU A 168 22.33 -0.82 13.78
N ASP A 169 22.36 0.31 13.09
CA ASP A 169 21.31 1.32 13.21
C ASP A 169 20.11 0.87 12.37
N ALA A 170 19.24 0.07 12.99
CA ALA A 170 18.13 -0.59 12.31
C ALA A 170 17.18 0.40 11.61
N VAL A 171 16.94 1.59 12.19
CA VAL A 171 16.10 2.64 11.60
C VAL A 171 16.72 3.14 10.29
N LYS A 172 18.02 3.48 10.34
CA LYS A 172 18.75 3.96 9.16
C LYS A 172 18.82 2.89 8.08
N GLU A 173 19.13 1.65 8.45
CA GLU A 173 19.29 0.55 7.49
C GLU A 173 17.96 0.16 6.85
N MET A 174 16.87 0.12 7.62
CA MET A 174 15.51 -0.10 7.09
C MET A 174 15.15 0.97 6.05
N LYS A 175 15.31 2.23 6.40
CA LYS A 175 15.07 3.36 5.47
C LYS A 175 15.92 3.27 4.21
N THR A 176 17.22 3.02 4.37
CA THR A 176 18.17 2.96 3.24
C THR A 176 17.77 1.84 2.28
N PHE A 177 17.54 0.65 2.80
CA PHE A 177 17.25 -0.52 1.97
C PHE A 177 15.88 -0.42 1.28
N LEU A 178 14.85 0.08 1.98
CA LEU A 178 13.52 0.29 1.39
C LEU A 178 13.53 1.34 0.28
N ASN A 179 14.29 2.43 0.45
CA ASN A 179 14.44 3.44 -0.60
C ASN A 179 15.17 2.89 -1.84
N LEU A 180 16.12 1.98 -1.66
CA LEU A 180 16.78 1.29 -2.78
C LEU A 180 15.81 0.33 -3.48
N ILE A 181 15.03 -0.46 -2.73
CA ILE A 181 13.97 -1.31 -3.30
C ILE A 181 12.99 -0.48 -4.13
N ALA A 182 12.60 0.70 -3.68
CA ALA A 182 11.65 1.55 -4.41
C ALA A 182 12.14 1.97 -5.80
N SER A 183 13.46 1.95 -6.04
CA SER A 183 14.06 2.22 -7.36
C SER A 183 14.24 0.97 -8.23
N GLU A 184 13.89 -0.22 -7.73
CA GLU A 184 14.06 -1.52 -8.38
C GLU A 184 12.68 -2.11 -8.75
N PRO A 185 12.11 -1.86 -9.94
CA PRO A 185 10.76 -2.30 -10.31
C PRO A 185 10.55 -3.81 -10.19
N ASP A 186 11.59 -4.61 -10.48
CA ASP A 186 11.53 -6.08 -10.40
C ASP A 186 11.32 -6.56 -8.94
N ILE A 187 11.75 -5.78 -7.96
CA ILE A 187 11.55 -6.07 -6.54
C ILE A 187 10.30 -5.36 -6.02
N ALA A 188 10.17 -4.07 -6.32
CA ALA A 188 9.09 -3.21 -5.83
C ALA A 188 7.70 -3.61 -6.32
N ARG A 189 7.58 -4.51 -7.30
CA ARG A 189 6.29 -5.01 -7.81
C ARG A 189 5.49 -5.77 -6.75
N VAL A 190 6.16 -6.46 -5.81
CA VAL A 190 5.50 -7.19 -4.71
C VAL A 190 5.40 -6.33 -3.45
N PRO A 191 4.39 -6.56 -2.60
CA PRO A 191 4.29 -5.88 -1.32
C PRO A 191 5.43 -6.27 -0.38
N VAL A 192 5.80 -5.33 0.49
CA VAL A 192 6.82 -5.50 1.53
C VAL A 192 6.16 -5.79 2.87
N MET A 193 6.72 -6.72 3.63
CA MET A 193 6.46 -6.91 5.05
C MET A 193 7.59 -6.27 5.84
N ILE A 194 7.25 -5.32 6.71
CA ILE A 194 8.21 -4.63 7.58
C ILE A 194 8.22 -5.36 8.91
N ASP A 195 9.34 -6.03 9.18
CA ASP A 195 9.53 -6.85 10.38
C ASP A 195 10.52 -6.19 11.33
N SER A 196 10.10 -5.90 12.53
CA SER A 196 10.96 -5.45 13.61
C SER A 196 10.30 -5.62 14.98
N SER A 197 11.14 -5.87 15.99
CA SER A 197 10.76 -5.83 17.40
C SER A 197 10.65 -4.41 17.95
N LYS A 198 11.08 -3.38 17.18
CA LYS A 198 11.17 -1.99 17.59
C LYS A 198 10.18 -1.15 16.78
N TRP A 199 9.31 -0.43 17.49
CA TRP A 199 8.29 0.39 16.85
C TRP A 199 8.86 1.48 15.93
N GLU A 200 9.92 2.14 16.36
CA GLU A 200 10.57 3.19 15.56
C GLU A 200 11.10 2.70 14.20
N VAL A 201 11.52 1.45 14.12
CA VAL A 201 11.96 0.83 12.85
C VAL A 201 10.76 0.55 11.95
N ILE A 202 9.66 0.03 12.53
CA ILE A 202 8.40 -0.21 11.80
C ILE A 202 7.84 1.10 11.25
N GLU A 203 7.74 2.15 12.07
CA GLU A 203 7.19 3.44 11.66
C GLU A 203 8.02 4.08 10.54
N GLU A 204 9.35 4.10 10.66
CA GLU A 204 10.23 4.61 9.60
C GLU A 204 10.08 3.80 8.31
N GLY A 205 10.02 2.46 8.42
CA GLY A 205 9.79 1.59 7.26
C GLY A 205 8.47 1.88 6.56
N LEU A 206 7.38 2.04 7.30
CA LEU A 206 6.07 2.39 6.75
C LEU A 206 6.06 3.73 5.99
N MET A 207 6.90 4.68 6.40
CA MET A 207 7.01 5.96 5.70
C MET A 207 7.83 5.87 4.40
N CYS A 208 8.56 4.78 4.17
CA CYS A 208 9.42 4.59 3.00
C CYS A 208 8.79 3.72 1.90
N VAL A 209 7.78 2.90 2.22
CA VAL A 209 7.20 1.96 1.26
C VAL A 209 6.10 2.58 0.41
N GLN A 210 6.01 2.10 -0.83
CA GLN A 210 4.92 2.38 -1.76
C GLN A 210 3.86 1.27 -1.67
N GLY A 211 2.61 1.62 -1.98
CA GLY A 211 1.52 0.65 -1.97
C GLY A 211 1.04 0.28 -0.56
N LYS A 212 0.48 -0.92 -0.41
CA LYS A 212 -0.06 -1.43 0.85
C LYS A 212 0.80 -2.56 1.39
N SER A 213 1.59 -2.25 2.40
CA SER A 213 2.53 -3.15 3.08
C SER A 213 1.88 -3.91 4.24
N ILE A 214 2.65 -4.79 4.86
CA ILE A 214 2.30 -5.51 6.08
C ILE A 214 3.26 -5.12 7.19
N VAL A 215 2.76 -4.94 8.40
CA VAL A 215 3.58 -4.82 9.62
C VAL A 215 3.70 -6.18 10.29
N ASN A 216 4.90 -6.61 10.59
CA ASN A 216 5.21 -7.80 11.38
C ASN A 216 6.03 -7.36 12.61
N SER A 217 5.44 -7.23 13.78
CA SER A 217 4.07 -7.46 14.18
C SER A 217 3.68 -6.53 15.33
N ILE A 218 2.40 -6.57 15.69
CA ILE A 218 1.90 -5.96 16.92
C ILE A 218 1.31 -7.05 17.84
N SER A 219 1.30 -6.78 19.14
CA SER A 219 0.76 -7.69 20.14
C SER A 219 0.33 -6.97 21.40
N LEU A 220 -0.40 -7.65 22.28
CA LEU A 220 -0.80 -7.14 23.61
C LEU A 220 0.29 -7.31 24.67
N LYS A 221 1.53 -7.67 24.29
CA LYS A 221 2.66 -7.89 25.20
C LYS A 221 2.93 -6.69 26.10
N GLU A 222 2.86 -5.48 25.57
CA GLU A 222 3.10 -4.22 26.28
C GLU A 222 1.81 -3.55 26.77
N GLY A 223 0.68 -4.27 26.72
CA GLY A 223 -0.64 -3.81 27.13
C GLY A 223 -1.46 -3.14 26.04
N GLU A 224 -2.72 -2.87 26.35
CA GLU A 224 -3.72 -2.37 25.39
C GLU A 224 -3.39 -0.96 24.87
N GLU A 225 -2.88 -0.07 25.73
CA GLU A 225 -2.62 1.31 25.33
C GLU A 225 -1.57 1.38 24.19
N VAL A 226 -0.47 0.65 24.36
CA VAL A 226 0.61 0.59 23.34
C VAL A 226 0.10 -0.09 22.07
N PHE A 227 -0.63 -1.19 22.22
CA PHE A 227 -1.23 -1.91 21.10
C PHE A 227 -2.16 -1.02 20.26
N LEU A 228 -3.07 -0.29 20.91
CA LEU A 228 -4.01 0.62 20.26
C LEU A 228 -3.29 1.79 19.57
N LYS A 229 -2.26 2.35 20.19
CA LYS A 229 -1.44 3.42 19.62
C LYS A 229 -0.76 2.96 18.34
N HIS A 230 -0.12 1.79 18.35
CA HIS A 230 0.54 1.23 17.17
C HIS A 230 -0.48 0.90 16.08
N ALA A 231 -1.59 0.24 16.42
CA ALA A 231 -2.66 -0.09 15.48
C ALA A 231 -3.26 1.15 14.80
N ALA A 232 -3.52 2.22 15.57
CA ALA A 232 -4.02 3.47 15.01
C ALA A 232 -3.04 4.08 13.99
N ARG A 233 -1.74 4.02 14.28
CA ARG A 233 -0.72 4.53 13.39
C ARG A 233 -0.56 3.69 12.12
N ILE A 234 -0.62 2.35 12.24
CA ILE A 234 -0.61 1.42 11.10
C ILE A 234 -1.80 1.71 10.17
N LYS A 235 -3.02 1.83 10.76
CA LYS A 235 -4.22 2.21 10.01
C LYS A 235 -4.04 3.54 9.28
N GLN A 236 -3.48 4.56 9.96
CA GLN A 236 -3.22 5.88 9.38
C GLN A 236 -2.26 5.82 8.19
N LEU A 237 -1.26 4.94 8.25
CA LEU A 237 -0.27 4.73 7.19
C LEU A 237 -0.74 3.73 6.12
N GLY A 238 -1.92 3.12 6.30
CA GLY A 238 -2.59 2.31 5.28
C GLY A 238 -2.05 0.88 5.14
N ALA A 239 -1.37 0.35 6.15
CA ALA A 239 -0.83 -1.01 6.12
C ALA A 239 -1.75 -2.05 6.75
N ALA A 240 -1.56 -3.32 6.39
CA ALA A 240 -2.09 -4.46 7.11
C ALA A 240 -1.18 -4.80 8.30
N ALA A 241 -1.69 -5.54 9.29
CA ALA A 241 -0.94 -5.87 10.49
C ALA A 241 -1.01 -7.37 10.82
N VAL A 242 0.14 -7.96 11.07
CA VAL A 242 0.25 -9.24 11.77
C VAL A 242 0.03 -8.99 13.25
N VAL A 243 -0.92 -9.72 13.84
CA VAL A 243 -1.29 -9.66 15.26
C VAL A 243 -0.91 -10.98 15.91
N MET A 244 0.12 -10.97 16.73
CA MET A 244 0.60 -12.17 17.41
C MET A 244 -0.27 -12.53 18.63
N ALA A 245 -0.48 -13.83 18.83
CA ALA A 245 -1.13 -14.36 20.03
C ALA A 245 -0.21 -14.27 21.27
N PHE A 246 0.06 -13.03 21.71
CA PHE A 246 0.97 -12.68 22.79
C PHE A 246 0.35 -11.56 23.62
N ASP A 247 0.20 -11.76 24.92
CA ASP A 247 -0.31 -10.75 25.85
C ASP A 247 0.70 -10.44 26.98
N GLU A 248 0.27 -9.69 27.98
CA GLU A 248 1.07 -9.26 29.12
C GLU A 248 1.59 -10.44 29.98
N LYS A 249 0.95 -11.63 29.83
CA LYS A 249 1.37 -12.87 30.53
C LYS A 249 2.37 -13.69 29.72
N GLY A 250 2.59 -13.32 28.46
CA GLY A 250 3.50 -14.01 27.55
C GLY A 250 2.81 -14.61 26.32
N GLN A 251 3.58 -15.38 25.58
CA GLN A 251 3.13 -16.08 24.37
C GLN A 251 2.06 -17.12 24.72
N ALA A 252 1.03 -17.23 23.86
CA ALA A 252 0.01 -18.26 24.02
C ALA A 252 0.57 -19.63 23.65
N ASP A 253 0.49 -20.57 24.56
CA ASP A 253 0.94 -21.94 24.43
C ASP A 253 -0.21 -22.96 24.27
N THR A 254 -1.43 -22.63 24.75
CA THR A 254 -2.62 -23.47 24.63
C THR A 254 -3.59 -22.93 23.58
N TYR A 255 -4.46 -23.81 23.09
CA TYR A 255 -5.52 -23.45 22.14
C TYR A 255 -6.43 -22.35 22.70
N GLU A 256 -6.88 -22.51 23.95
CA GLU A 256 -7.79 -21.59 24.61
C GLU A 256 -7.18 -20.19 24.73
N ARG A 257 -5.90 -20.10 25.13
CA ARG A 257 -5.20 -18.82 25.24
C ARG A 257 -5.00 -18.15 23.89
N LYS A 258 -4.73 -18.94 22.84
CA LYS A 258 -4.60 -18.39 21.48
C LYS A 258 -5.91 -17.73 21.05
N ILE A 259 -7.04 -18.41 21.27
CA ILE A 259 -8.37 -17.86 20.95
C ILE A 259 -8.66 -16.61 21.78
N GLU A 260 -8.45 -16.68 23.11
CA GLU A 260 -8.71 -15.57 24.04
C GLU A 260 -7.94 -14.29 23.62
N ILE A 261 -6.64 -14.42 23.34
CA ILE A 261 -5.78 -13.28 22.98
C ILE A 261 -6.15 -12.73 21.59
N CYS A 262 -6.34 -13.60 20.60
CA CYS A 262 -6.74 -13.16 19.26
C CYS A 262 -8.11 -12.49 19.27
N GLU A 263 -9.09 -13.02 20.02
CA GLU A 263 -10.41 -12.41 20.14
C GLU A 263 -10.35 -11.05 20.84
N ARG A 264 -9.56 -10.94 21.93
CA ARG A 264 -9.34 -9.66 22.63
C ARG A 264 -8.72 -8.62 21.69
N ALA A 265 -7.65 -9.00 20.98
CA ALA A 265 -6.98 -8.11 20.02
C ALA A 265 -7.94 -7.69 18.88
N TYR A 266 -8.71 -8.63 18.35
CA TYR A 266 -9.72 -8.37 17.33
C TYR A 266 -10.74 -7.33 17.79
N ARG A 267 -11.35 -7.52 18.97
CA ARG A 267 -12.33 -6.58 19.52
C ARG A 267 -11.75 -5.19 19.69
N LEU A 268 -10.53 -5.08 20.22
CA LEU A 268 -9.85 -3.80 20.39
C LEU A 268 -9.62 -3.09 19.05
N LEU A 269 -9.18 -3.82 18.03
CA LEU A 269 -8.95 -3.26 16.71
C LEU A 269 -10.23 -2.74 16.07
N ILE A 270 -11.32 -3.50 16.17
CA ILE A 270 -12.59 -3.12 15.55
C ILE A 270 -13.30 -2.02 16.35
N GLU A 271 -13.50 -2.23 17.67
CA GLU A 271 -14.32 -1.34 18.46
C GLU A 271 -13.64 -0.01 18.82
N LYS A 272 -12.32 0.00 18.98
CA LYS A 272 -11.57 1.18 19.40
C LYS A 272 -10.88 1.92 18.27
N ILE A 273 -10.43 1.19 17.25
CA ILE A 273 -9.64 1.74 16.13
C ILE A 273 -10.45 1.80 14.84
N ASP A 274 -11.55 1.04 14.73
CA ASP A 274 -12.25 0.82 13.46
C ASP A 274 -11.24 0.37 12.37
N PHE A 275 -10.39 -0.61 12.73
CA PHE A 275 -9.42 -1.19 11.82
C PHE A 275 -10.15 -1.98 10.74
N ASN A 276 -9.63 -2.00 9.51
CA ASN A 276 -10.27 -2.76 8.46
C ASN A 276 -10.11 -4.27 8.72
N LEU A 277 -11.22 -5.01 8.70
CA LEU A 277 -11.26 -6.44 9.01
C LEU A 277 -10.29 -7.25 8.16
N GLN A 278 -10.23 -6.93 6.87
CA GLN A 278 -9.41 -7.64 5.89
C GLN A 278 -7.90 -7.38 6.08
N ASP A 279 -7.54 -6.36 6.86
CA ASP A 279 -6.14 -5.97 7.08
C ASP A 279 -5.56 -6.59 8.36
N ILE A 280 -6.32 -7.44 9.06
CA ILE A 280 -5.87 -8.14 10.26
C ILE A 280 -5.40 -9.54 9.86
N ILE A 281 -4.14 -9.84 10.14
CA ILE A 281 -3.52 -11.15 9.92
C ILE A 281 -3.15 -11.72 11.28
N PHE A 282 -3.72 -12.85 11.68
CA PHE A 282 -3.37 -13.47 12.98
C PHE A 282 -2.19 -14.42 12.84
N ASP A 283 -1.20 -14.24 13.73
CA ASP A 283 -0.17 -15.25 13.99
C ASP A 283 -0.45 -15.94 15.34
N PRO A 284 -0.98 -17.16 15.32
CA PRO A 284 -1.26 -17.89 16.54
C PRO A 284 -0.02 -18.53 17.16
N ASN A 285 1.19 -18.17 16.73
CA ASN A 285 2.48 -18.70 17.20
C ASN A 285 2.51 -20.24 17.14
N VAL A 286 2.28 -20.80 15.96
CA VAL A 286 2.43 -22.24 15.73
C VAL A 286 3.91 -22.55 15.56
N LEU A 287 4.51 -23.12 16.61
CA LEU A 287 5.91 -23.52 16.58
C LEU A 287 6.05 -24.90 15.91
N ALA A 288 7.12 -25.06 15.12
CA ALA A 288 7.47 -26.37 14.58
C ALA A 288 7.81 -27.32 15.73
N ILE A 289 7.23 -28.50 15.70
CA ILE A 289 7.61 -29.60 16.60
C ILE A 289 8.83 -30.26 15.97
N ALA A 290 9.97 -30.18 16.65
CA ALA A 290 11.20 -30.84 16.24
C ALA A 290 11.15 -32.35 16.54
#